data_ba69384f5ae57b2ed9e0a7156fb6524d
#
_entry.id   ba69384f5ae57b2ed9e0a7156fb6524d
#
_cell.length_a   1.000
_cell.length_b   1.000
_cell.length_c   1.000
_cell.angle_alpha   90.00
_cell.angle_beta   90.00
_cell.angle_gamma   90.00
#
_symmetry.space_group_name_H-M   'P 1'
#
loop_
_entity.id
_entity.type
_entity.pdbx_description
1 polymer ?
#
loop_
_entity_poly.entity_id
_entity_poly.type
_entity_poly.pdbx_seq_one_letter_code
_entity_poly.pdbx_strand_id
1 'polypeptide(L)'
;VNEAFVIDGGVNYDVLVWPMERRSDRKVLARVMSYEYLWHNIREVGGAYGTGMLTRAQTEGLYTYRDPHLTESYETFAKAPEVLASREYTEKDLTEFIVGAVSEMDSPKKPNAEAKELDRRYFCGITDAMLAADRKAMCSMTAETIRAQAADLADRMANATRVAFGSKDAVEAGKQLFDRIETL
;
A
#
# COMPACT_ATOMS: atom_id res chain seq x y z
N VAL A 1 -3.81 12.63 -13.53
CA VAL A 1 -2.59 13.40 -13.79
C VAL A 1 -1.50 12.88 -12.88
N ASN A 2 -0.35 12.49 -13.44
CA ASN A 2 0.83 12.07 -12.69
C ASN A 2 1.70 13.31 -12.43
N GLU A 3 2.08 13.54 -11.18
CA GLU A 3 2.76 14.77 -10.78
C GLU A 3 4.05 14.50 -10.01
N ALA A 4 5.08 15.30 -10.28
CA ALA A 4 6.29 15.31 -9.48
C ALA A 4 6.58 16.73 -8.96
N PHE A 5 7.07 16.78 -7.74
CA PHE A 5 7.47 18.02 -7.07
C PHE A 5 8.96 17.95 -6.74
N VAL A 6 9.70 18.89 -7.29
CA VAL A 6 11.12 19.03 -6.98
C VAL A 6 11.26 19.69 -5.62
N ILE A 7 11.96 19.02 -4.71
CA ILE A 7 12.26 19.48 -3.37
C ILE A 7 13.76 19.48 -3.11
N ASP A 8 14.19 20.29 -2.16
CA ASP A 8 15.56 20.23 -1.68
C ASP A 8 15.77 18.97 -0.83
N GLY A 9 16.73 18.13 -1.24
CA GLY A 9 17.06 16.91 -0.51
C GLY A 9 17.68 15.84 -1.41
N GLY A 10 18.21 14.80 -0.79
CA GLY A 10 18.84 13.67 -1.49
C GLY A 10 18.01 12.39 -1.47
N VAL A 11 16.70 12.49 -1.17
CA VAL A 11 15.79 11.34 -1.08
C VAL A 11 14.45 11.68 -1.71
N ASN A 12 13.74 10.63 -2.13
CA ASN A 12 12.43 10.73 -2.75
C ASN A 12 11.33 10.17 -1.85
N TYR A 13 10.09 10.55 -2.14
CA TYR A 13 8.86 10.08 -1.53
C TYR A 13 7.91 9.78 -2.68
N ASP A 14 7.71 8.51 -2.99
CA ASP A 14 6.99 8.09 -4.17
C ASP A 14 5.68 7.41 -3.77
N VAL A 15 4.63 7.72 -4.49
CA VAL A 15 3.31 7.13 -4.28
C VAL A 15 2.70 6.73 -5.61
N LEU A 16 2.19 5.52 -5.68
CA LEU A 16 1.30 5.05 -6.73
C LEU A 16 -0.06 4.75 -6.08
N VAL A 17 -1.10 5.51 -6.42
CA VAL A 17 -2.38 5.51 -5.70
C VAL A 17 -3.56 5.37 -6.64
N TRP A 18 -4.59 4.64 -6.20
CA TRP A 18 -5.85 4.46 -6.93
C TRP A 18 -7.06 4.47 -6.00
N PRO A 19 -8.25 4.84 -6.50
CA PRO A 19 -9.48 4.76 -5.73
C PRO A 19 -9.86 3.29 -5.49
N MET A 20 -10.40 3.03 -4.32
CA MET A 20 -10.86 1.70 -3.93
C MET A 20 -12.12 1.80 -3.06
N GLU A 21 -13.05 0.88 -3.27
CA GLU A 21 -14.13 0.65 -2.31
C GLU A 21 -13.58 -0.02 -1.05
N ARG A 22 -14.27 0.18 0.08
CA ARG A 22 -13.88 -0.41 1.34
C ARG A 22 -13.90 -1.95 1.28
N ARG A 23 -12.73 -2.57 1.40
CA ARG A 23 -12.53 -4.02 1.41
C ARG A 23 -11.52 -4.40 2.47
N SER A 24 -11.92 -5.26 3.39
CA SER A 24 -11.08 -5.68 4.51
C SER A 24 -10.05 -6.74 4.16
N ASP A 25 -10.34 -7.61 3.17
CA ASP A 25 -9.41 -8.60 2.64
C ASP A 25 -8.14 -7.95 2.06
N ARG A 26 -8.26 -6.72 1.57
CA ARG A 26 -7.11 -5.92 1.08
C ARG A 26 -6.10 -5.57 2.18
N LYS A 27 -6.48 -5.60 3.44
CA LYS A 27 -5.52 -5.42 4.54
C LYS A 27 -4.54 -6.59 4.65
N VAL A 28 -5.01 -7.82 4.41
CA VAL A 28 -4.13 -8.99 4.34
C VAL A 28 -3.21 -8.88 3.13
N LEU A 29 -3.74 -8.52 1.96
CA LEU A 29 -2.94 -8.26 0.77
C LEU A 29 -1.88 -7.19 1.01
N ALA A 30 -2.24 -6.08 1.65
CA ALA A 30 -1.31 -5.00 1.95
C ALA A 30 -0.14 -5.47 2.83
N ARG A 31 -0.38 -6.36 3.79
CA ARG A 31 0.69 -6.96 4.59
C ARG A 31 1.58 -7.86 3.74
N VAL A 32 0.97 -8.74 2.94
CA VAL A 32 1.72 -9.60 2.02
C VAL A 32 2.63 -8.75 1.12
N MET A 33 2.08 -7.77 0.43
CA MET A 33 2.86 -6.92 -0.47
C MET A 33 3.94 -6.12 0.25
N SER A 34 3.62 -5.56 1.41
CA SER A 34 4.56 -4.74 2.18
C SER A 34 5.76 -5.54 2.65
N TYR A 35 5.55 -6.70 3.28
CA TYR A 35 6.63 -7.43 3.96
C TYR A 35 7.32 -8.45 3.08
N GLU A 36 6.61 -9.08 2.15
CA GLU A 36 7.15 -10.14 1.31
C GLU A 36 7.79 -9.63 0.01
N TYR A 37 7.40 -8.45 -0.44
CA TYR A 37 7.87 -7.93 -1.71
C TYR A 37 8.53 -6.56 -1.60
N LEU A 38 7.78 -5.55 -1.17
CA LEU A 38 8.27 -4.17 -1.18
C LEU A 38 9.41 -3.96 -0.19
N TRP A 39 9.29 -4.51 1.02
CA TRP A 39 10.33 -4.37 2.04
C TRP A 39 11.68 -4.89 1.56
N HIS A 40 11.70 -6.09 1.00
CA HIS A 40 12.95 -6.66 0.49
C HIS A 40 13.54 -5.84 -0.66
N ASN A 41 12.73 -5.56 -1.69
CA ASN A 41 13.26 -4.94 -2.91
C ASN A 41 13.57 -3.45 -2.75
N ILE A 42 12.72 -2.69 -2.06
CA ILE A 42 12.84 -1.24 -1.95
C ILE A 42 13.64 -0.82 -0.72
N ARG A 43 13.44 -1.49 0.43
CA ARG A 43 14.13 -1.11 1.65
C ARG A 43 15.47 -1.82 1.81
N GLU A 44 15.49 -3.17 1.79
CA GLU A 44 16.72 -3.92 2.08
C GLU A 44 17.72 -3.81 0.93
N VAL A 45 17.28 -3.99 -0.29
CA VAL A 45 18.12 -3.91 -1.50
C VAL A 45 18.25 -2.48 -1.98
N GLY A 46 17.14 -1.74 -2.09
CA GLY A 46 17.10 -0.37 -2.61
C GLY A 46 17.54 0.70 -1.62
N GLY A 47 17.59 0.42 -0.32
CA GLY A 47 18.07 1.37 0.69
C GLY A 47 17.07 2.43 1.14
N ALA A 48 15.80 2.36 0.76
CA ALA A 48 14.77 3.24 1.26
C ALA A 48 14.58 3.08 2.77
N TYR A 49 14.23 4.16 3.47
CA TYR A 49 13.93 4.08 4.91
C TYR A 49 12.64 3.32 5.20
N GLY A 50 11.65 3.43 4.33
CA GLY A 50 10.39 2.71 4.46
C GLY A 50 9.66 2.55 3.14
N THR A 51 8.81 1.56 3.08
CA THR A 51 7.95 1.26 1.94
C THR A 51 6.77 0.41 2.38
N GLY A 52 5.73 0.32 1.58
CA GLY A 52 4.62 -0.56 1.83
C GLY A 52 3.43 -0.33 0.91
N MET A 53 2.40 -1.14 1.13
CA MET A 53 1.09 -0.95 0.54
C MET A 53 0.15 -0.38 1.59
N LEU A 54 -0.49 0.73 1.29
CA LEU A 54 -1.48 1.37 2.15
C LEU A 54 -2.90 1.01 1.69
N THR A 55 -3.79 0.82 2.66
CA THR A 55 -5.22 0.69 2.43
C THR A 55 -5.97 1.67 3.33
N ARG A 56 -6.73 2.55 2.74
CA ARG A 56 -7.60 3.53 3.42
C ARG A 56 -9.05 3.28 3.00
N ALA A 57 -10.00 3.99 3.61
CA ALA A 57 -11.42 3.77 3.37
C ALA A 57 -11.84 3.80 1.88
N GLN A 58 -11.22 4.68 1.08
CA GLN A 58 -11.54 4.88 -0.34
C GLN A 58 -10.31 4.95 -1.23
N THR A 59 -9.15 4.55 -0.71
CA THR A 59 -7.87 4.69 -1.42
C THR A 59 -6.94 3.53 -1.06
N GLU A 60 -6.27 3.03 -2.06
CA GLU A 60 -5.22 2.03 -1.93
C GLU A 60 -4.01 2.48 -2.73
N GLY A 61 -2.81 2.08 -2.32
CA GLY A 61 -1.61 2.47 -3.05
C GLY A 61 -0.35 1.85 -2.52
N LEU A 62 0.73 2.02 -3.28
CA LEU A 62 2.09 1.66 -2.92
C LEU A 62 2.88 2.94 -2.65
N TYR A 63 3.81 2.89 -1.70
CA TYR A 63 4.59 4.08 -1.36
C TYR A 63 6.02 3.74 -1.00
N THR A 64 6.90 4.75 -1.16
CA THR A 64 8.24 4.77 -0.57
C THR A 64 8.40 5.97 0.36
N TYR A 65 9.34 5.88 1.26
CA TYR A 65 9.65 6.94 2.22
C TYR A 65 11.15 7.08 2.36
N ARG A 66 11.69 8.27 2.07
CA ARG A 66 13.12 8.59 2.06
C ARG A 66 13.90 7.57 1.21
N ASP A 67 13.51 7.48 -0.05
CA ASP A 67 14.00 6.52 -1.03
C ASP A 67 15.12 7.17 -1.88
N PRO A 68 16.29 6.53 -2.03
CA PRO A 68 17.31 7.03 -2.96
C PRO A 68 16.97 6.81 -4.43
N HIS A 69 15.99 5.94 -4.75
CA HIS A 69 15.69 5.44 -6.10
C HIS A 69 14.24 5.71 -6.53
N LEU A 70 13.99 6.77 -7.31
CA LEU A 70 12.64 7.11 -7.78
C LEU A 70 12.15 6.15 -8.89
N THR A 71 12.91 6.04 -9.96
CA THR A 71 12.47 5.28 -11.16
C THR A 71 12.38 3.79 -10.89
N GLU A 72 13.39 3.22 -10.25
CA GLU A 72 13.48 1.80 -9.92
C GLU A 72 12.38 1.37 -8.94
N SER A 73 11.95 2.27 -8.07
CA SER A 73 10.84 2.01 -7.16
C SER A 73 9.51 1.93 -7.89
N TYR A 74 9.24 2.79 -8.87
CA TYR A 74 8.07 2.64 -9.74
C TYR A 74 8.13 1.38 -10.62
N GLU A 75 9.30 0.98 -11.10
CA GLU A 75 9.49 -0.30 -11.80
C GLU A 75 9.20 -1.49 -10.88
N THR A 76 9.62 -1.40 -9.62
CA THR A 76 9.30 -2.40 -8.59
C THR A 76 7.80 -2.45 -8.34
N PHE A 77 7.14 -1.30 -8.19
CA PHE A 77 5.68 -1.27 -8.06
C PHE A 77 4.99 -1.96 -9.24
N ALA A 78 5.42 -1.71 -10.47
CA ALA A 78 4.79 -2.27 -11.66
C ALA A 78 4.80 -3.81 -11.70
N LYS A 79 5.77 -4.46 -11.06
CA LYS A 79 5.88 -5.93 -10.98
C LYS A 79 5.03 -6.55 -9.86
N ALA A 80 4.44 -5.76 -8.98
CA ALA A 80 3.69 -6.25 -7.82
C ALA A 80 2.58 -7.26 -8.16
N PRO A 81 1.75 -7.07 -9.22
CA PRO A 81 0.72 -8.04 -9.57
C PRO A 81 1.28 -9.39 -10.04
N GLU A 82 2.37 -9.39 -10.80
CA GLU A 82 3.03 -10.61 -11.27
C GLU A 82 3.60 -11.42 -10.10
N VAL A 83 4.27 -10.75 -9.18
CA VAL A 83 4.80 -11.37 -7.95
C VAL A 83 3.67 -11.95 -7.12
N LEU A 84 2.57 -11.22 -6.95
CA LEU A 84 1.41 -11.70 -6.21
C LEU A 84 0.80 -12.97 -6.84
N ALA A 85 0.70 -13.01 -8.17
CA ALA A 85 0.12 -14.15 -8.89
C ALA A 85 0.96 -15.43 -8.78
N SER A 86 2.29 -15.29 -8.74
CA SER A 86 3.23 -16.43 -8.82
C SER A 86 3.68 -16.94 -7.45
N ARG A 87 3.44 -16.18 -6.36
CA ARG A 87 3.98 -16.54 -5.05
C ARG A 87 3.26 -17.72 -4.40
N GLU A 88 4.04 -18.61 -3.85
CA GLU A 88 3.61 -19.69 -2.98
C GLU A 88 3.64 -19.23 -1.51
N TYR A 89 2.61 -19.63 -0.75
CA TYR A 89 2.48 -19.32 0.68
C TYR A 89 2.35 -20.61 1.48
N THR A 90 3.12 -20.73 2.55
CA THR A 90 2.92 -21.79 3.56
C THR A 90 1.74 -21.43 4.47
N GLU A 91 1.19 -22.40 5.21
CA GLU A 91 0.18 -22.14 6.24
C GLU A 91 0.68 -21.17 7.31
N LYS A 92 1.97 -21.23 7.64
CA LYS A 92 2.60 -20.33 8.59
C LYS A 92 2.58 -18.89 8.06
N ASP A 93 3.02 -18.67 6.82
CA ASP A 93 3.04 -17.34 6.21
C ASP A 93 1.63 -16.72 6.20
N LEU A 94 0.62 -17.50 5.78
CA LEU A 94 -0.77 -17.07 5.78
C LEU A 94 -1.25 -16.67 7.17
N THR A 95 -0.93 -17.50 8.17
CA THR A 95 -1.31 -17.22 9.56
C THR A 95 -0.68 -15.92 10.05
N GLU A 96 0.59 -15.69 9.77
CA GLU A 96 1.31 -14.47 10.15
C GLU A 96 0.70 -13.20 9.51
N PHE A 97 0.35 -13.25 8.23
CA PHE A 97 -0.29 -12.13 7.54
C PHE A 97 -1.71 -11.84 8.04
N ILE A 98 -2.51 -12.89 8.23
CA ILE A 98 -3.88 -12.77 8.73
C ILE A 98 -3.88 -12.23 10.15
N VAL A 99 -3.09 -12.82 11.04
CA VAL A 99 -2.96 -12.37 12.44
C VAL A 99 -2.46 -10.92 12.47
N GLY A 100 -1.46 -10.58 11.66
CA GLY A 100 -0.97 -9.23 11.55
C GLY A 100 -2.05 -8.22 11.11
N ALA A 101 -2.88 -8.57 10.12
CA ALA A 101 -3.96 -7.70 9.65
C ALA A 101 -5.10 -7.55 10.67
N VAL A 102 -5.46 -8.66 11.35
CA VAL A 102 -6.51 -8.66 12.38
C VAL A 102 -6.05 -7.92 13.63
N SER A 103 -4.81 -8.08 14.06
CA SER A 103 -4.27 -7.42 15.26
C SER A 103 -4.28 -5.89 15.17
N GLU A 104 -4.24 -5.32 13.96
CA GLU A 104 -4.42 -3.87 13.77
C GLU A 104 -5.82 -3.39 14.19
N MET A 105 -6.84 -4.23 14.02
CA MET A 105 -8.21 -3.93 14.49
C MET A 105 -8.32 -3.98 16.01
N ASP A 106 -7.54 -4.86 16.63
CA ASP A 106 -7.57 -5.16 18.06
C ASP A 106 -6.56 -4.36 18.87
N SER A 107 -5.76 -3.52 18.22
CA SER A 107 -4.77 -2.70 18.90
C SER A 107 -5.40 -1.83 19.98
N PRO A 108 -4.91 -1.90 21.25
CA PRO A 108 -5.40 -1.06 22.33
C PRO A 108 -5.26 0.42 21.97
N LYS A 109 -6.33 1.18 22.18
CA LYS A 109 -6.35 2.63 21.91
C LYS A 109 -6.39 3.42 23.20
N LYS A 110 -5.74 4.57 23.20
CA LYS A 110 -5.94 5.54 24.26
C LYS A 110 -7.38 6.09 24.21
N PRO A 111 -7.99 6.51 25.32
CA PRO A 111 -9.40 6.95 25.35
C PRO A 111 -9.75 8.01 24.30
N ASN A 112 -8.87 8.98 24.06
CA ASN A 112 -9.10 10.01 23.05
C ASN A 112 -9.05 9.47 21.60
N ALA A 113 -8.23 8.46 21.34
CA ALA A 113 -8.16 7.81 20.02
C ALA A 113 -9.36 6.90 19.80
N GLU A 114 -9.84 6.25 20.86
CA GLU A 114 -11.07 5.44 20.82
C GLU A 114 -12.30 6.32 20.56
N ALA A 115 -12.44 7.45 21.25
CA ALA A 115 -13.51 8.41 21.02
C ALA A 115 -13.53 8.90 19.56
N LYS A 116 -12.36 9.30 19.01
CA LYS A 116 -12.24 9.71 17.59
C LYS A 116 -12.62 8.60 16.62
N GLU A 117 -12.27 7.36 16.94
CA GLU A 117 -12.63 6.21 16.10
C GLU A 117 -14.15 5.95 16.16
N LEU A 118 -14.79 6.08 17.32
CA LEU A 118 -16.24 5.96 17.45
C LEU A 118 -16.97 7.07 16.68
N ASP A 119 -16.51 8.32 16.77
CA ASP A 119 -17.03 9.43 15.98
C ASP A 119 -16.89 9.15 14.48
N ARG A 120 -15.70 8.73 14.04
CA ARG A 120 -15.46 8.34 12.64
C ARG A 120 -16.41 7.24 12.19
N ARG A 121 -16.60 6.21 13.00
CA ARG A 121 -17.53 5.10 12.70
C ARG A 121 -18.96 5.60 12.55
N TYR A 122 -19.40 6.45 13.47
CA TYR A 122 -20.74 7.05 13.44
C TYR A 122 -20.96 7.85 12.15
N PHE A 123 -20.09 8.80 11.84
CA PHE A 123 -20.21 9.65 10.65
C PHE A 123 -20.01 8.91 9.32
N CYS A 124 -19.22 7.84 9.31
CA CYS A 124 -19.02 7.00 8.12
C CYS A 124 -20.00 5.82 8.02
N GLY A 125 -20.96 5.67 8.95
CA GLY A 125 -21.93 4.58 8.95
C GLY A 125 -21.32 3.20 9.16
N ILE A 126 -20.17 3.09 9.86
CA ILE A 126 -19.49 1.82 10.10
C ILE A 126 -20.08 1.15 11.34
N THR A 127 -20.78 0.05 11.13
CA THR A 127 -21.45 -0.72 12.19
C THR A 127 -20.57 -1.84 12.76
N ASP A 128 -20.94 -2.35 13.94
CA ASP A 128 -20.28 -3.53 14.53
C ASP A 128 -20.46 -4.78 13.66
N ALA A 129 -21.60 -4.92 12.99
CA ALA A 129 -21.82 -6.00 12.04
C ALA A 129 -20.84 -5.94 10.85
N MET A 130 -20.55 -4.74 10.35
CA MET A 130 -19.52 -4.55 9.31
C MET A 130 -18.12 -4.92 9.81
N LEU A 131 -17.76 -4.55 11.03
CA LEU A 131 -16.46 -4.92 11.61
C LEU A 131 -16.34 -6.43 11.85
N ALA A 132 -17.41 -7.09 12.26
CA ALA A 132 -17.44 -8.54 12.39
C ALA A 132 -17.30 -9.23 11.02
N ALA A 133 -17.97 -8.71 9.98
CA ALA A 133 -17.82 -9.20 8.60
C ALA A 133 -16.39 -8.99 8.07
N ASP A 134 -15.78 -7.85 8.33
CA ASP A 134 -14.39 -7.57 7.98
C ASP A 134 -13.43 -8.58 8.60
N ARG A 135 -13.57 -8.84 9.90
CA ARG A 135 -12.76 -9.83 10.59
C ARG A 135 -12.93 -11.22 9.98
N LYS A 136 -14.16 -11.62 9.72
CA LYS A 136 -14.46 -12.91 9.09
C LYS A 136 -13.81 -13.00 7.70
N ALA A 137 -13.91 -11.97 6.88
CA ALA A 137 -13.31 -11.93 5.56
C ALA A 137 -11.78 -12.09 5.63
N MET A 138 -11.10 -11.37 6.52
CA MET A 138 -9.66 -11.51 6.71
C MET A 138 -9.27 -12.90 7.21
N CYS A 139 -9.99 -13.46 8.20
CA CYS A 139 -9.70 -14.78 8.75
C CYS A 139 -9.97 -15.93 7.76
N SER A 140 -10.78 -15.70 6.72
CA SER A 140 -11.08 -16.71 5.69
C SER A 140 -10.14 -16.64 4.47
N MET A 141 -9.14 -15.78 4.47
CA MET A 141 -8.18 -15.67 3.38
C MET A 141 -7.35 -16.94 3.23
N THR A 142 -7.11 -17.34 2.00
CA THR A 142 -6.26 -18.48 1.61
C THR A 142 -5.20 -18.03 0.61
N ALA A 143 -4.20 -18.86 0.37
CA ALA A 143 -3.19 -18.60 -0.66
C ALA A 143 -3.83 -18.34 -2.03
N GLU A 144 -4.85 -19.11 -2.36
CA GLU A 144 -5.57 -18.98 -3.63
C GLU A 144 -6.33 -17.64 -3.71
N THR A 145 -7.07 -17.26 -2.66
CA THR A 145 -7.81 -16.00 -2.64
C THR A 145 -6.88 -14.78 -2.63
N ILE A 146 -5.67 -14.89 -2.09
CA ILE A 146 -4.66 -13.85 -2.16
C ILE A 146 -4.15 -13.71 -3.60
N ARG A 147 -3.73 -14.81 -4.23
CA ARG A 147 -3.26 -14.80 -5.64
C ARG A 147 -4.34 -14.34 -6.62
N ALA A 148 -5.59 -14.71 -6.40
CA ALA A 148 -6.71 -14.28 -7.24
C ALA A 148 -6.91 -12.76 -7.28
N GLN A 149 -6.37 -12.02 -6.31
CA GLN A 149 -6.42 -10.54 -6.32
C GLN A 149 -5.39 -9.89 -7.28
N ALA A 150 -4.50 -10.68 -7.91
CA ALA A 150 -3.46 -10.14 -8.78
C ALA A 150 -4.01 -9.41 -10.01
N ALA A 151 -5.05 -9.96 -10.64
CA ALA A 151 -5.69 -9.35 -11.80
C ALA A 151 -6.39 -8.02 -11.42
N ASP A 152 -7.15 -8.01 -10.31
CA ASP A 152 -7.77 -6.78 -9.80
C ASP A 152 -6.71 -5.73 -9.42
N LEU A 153 -5.58 -6.14 -8.84
CA LEU A 153 -4.47 -5.24 -8.54
C LEU A 153 -3.87 -4.65 -9.83
N ALA A 154 -3.63 -5.46 -10.85
CA ALA A 154 -3.10 -5.01 -12.14
C ALA A 154 -4.02 -3.99 -12.82
N ASP A 155 -5.33 -4.27 -12.87
CA ASP A 155 -6.32 -3.37 -13.48
C ASP A 155 -6.38 -2.02 -12.76
N ARG A 156 -6.34 -2.02 -11.45
CA ARG A 156 -6.32 -0.78 -10.64
C ARG A 156 -5.04 0.00 -10.84
N MET A 157 -3.90 -0.67 -10.83
CA MET A 157 -2.60 -0.05 -11.02
C MET A 157 -2.44 0.55 -12.43
N ALA A 158 -3.07 -0.03 -13.45
CA ALA A 158 -3.06 0.53 -14.81
C ALA A 158 -3.69 1.93 -14.90
N ASN A 159 -4.63 2.23 -13.98
CA ASN A 159 -5.33 3.53 -13.89
C ASN A 159 -4.88 4.36 -12.67
N ALA A 160 -3.78 3.99 -12.05
CA ALA A 160 -3.28 4.65 -10.85
C ALA A 160 -2.62 6.01 -11.17
N THR A 161 -2.65 6.88 -10.19
CA THR A 161 -1.95 8.16 -10.23
C THR A 161 -0.59 8.04 -9.55
N ARG A 162 0.45 8.57 -10.20
CA ARG A 162 1.78 8.71 -9.62
C ARG A 162 1.95 10.08 -9.02
N VAL A 163 2.49 10.13 -7.81
CA VAL A 163 2.90 11.39 -7.17
C VAL A 163 4.28 11.17 -6.55
N ALA A 164 5.22 12.06 -6.86
CA ALA A 164 6.55 12.02 -6.28
C ALA A 164 6.97 13.37 -5.71
N PHE A 165 7.69 13.33 -4.61
CA PHE A 165 8.50 14.45 -4.13
C PHE A 165 9.95 13.99 -4.15
N GLY A 166 10.81 14.65 -4.91
CA GLY A 166 12.16 14.15 -5.11
C GLY A 166 13.18 15.25 -5.41
N SER A 167 14.46 14.85 -5.41
CA SER A 167 15.54 15.73 -5.84
C SER A 167 15.38 16.11 -7.32
N LYS A 168 15.95 17.24 -7.70
CA LYS A 168 15.92 17.69 -9.10
C LYS A 168 16.45 16.63 -10.06
N ASP A 169 17.56 16.00 -9.71
CA ASP A 169 18.19 14.99 -10.57
C ASP A 169 17.36 13.73 -10.71
N ALA A 170 16.73 13.25 -9.61
CA ALA A 170 15.86 12.08 -9.64
C ALA A 170 14.58 12.34 -10.45
N VAL A 171 13.95 13.51 -10.25
CA VAL A 171 12.73 13.89 -10.99
C VAL A 171 13.03 14.08 -12.48
N GLU A 172 14.15 14.70 -12.85
CA GLU A 172 14.56 14.87 -14.25
C GLU A 172 14.87 13.51 -14.92
N ALA A 173 15.56 12.61 -14.21
CA ALA A 173 15.82 11.25 -14.69
C ALA A 173 14.53 10.44 -14.92
N GLY A 174 13.51 10.64 -14.06
CA GLY A 174 12.21 9.96 -14.13
C GLY A 174 11.11 10.76 -14.81
N LYS A 175 11.41 11.86 -15.52
CA LYS A 175 10.41 12.80 -16.04
C LYS A 175 9.32 12.17 -16.93
N GLN A 176 9.64 11.10 -17.65
CA GLN A 176 8.70 10.38 -18.50
C GLN A 176 7.55 9.70 -17.73
N LEU A 177 7.65 9.61 -16.40
CA LEU A 177 6.64 9.03 -15.53
C LEU A 177 5.54 10.04 -15.15
N PHE A 178 5.76 11.34 -15.43
CA PHE A 178 4.93 12.42 -14.93
C PHE A 178 4.41 13.32 -16.05
N ASP A 179 3.16 13.74 -15.92
CA ASP A 179 2.51 14.69 -16.85
C ASP A 179 2.84 16.15 -16.46
N ARG A 180 3.16 16.39 -15.19
CA ARG A 180 3.46 17.70 -14.62
C ARG A 180 4.60 17.63 -13.63
N ILE A 181 5.53 18.58 -13.72
CA ILE A 181 6.64 18.74 -12.78
C ILE A 181 6.65 20.18 -12.27
N GLU A 182 6.69 20.36 -10.97
CA GLU A 182 6.76 21.65 -10.28
C GLU A 182 7.96 21.70 -9.33
N THR A 183 8.47 22.88 -9.08
CA THR A 183 9.49 23.12 -8.04
C THR A 183 8.84 23.84 -6.87
N LEU A 184 9.00 23.30 -5.66
CA LEU A 184 8.49 23.85 -4.40
C LEU A 184 9.53 24.77 -3.75
#